data_4dccf44fb9682af183e900bd930fe9ac
#
_entry.id   4dccf44fb9682af183e900bd930fe9ac
#
_cell.length_a   1.000
_cell.length_b   1.000
_cell.length_c   1.000
_cell.angle_alpha   90.00
_cell.angle_beta   90.00
_cell.angle_gamma   90.00
#
_symmetry.space_group_name_H-M   'P 1'
#
loop_
_entity.id
_entity.type
_entity.pdbx_description
1 polymer ?
#
loop_
_entity_poly.entity_id
_entity_poly.type
_entity_poly.pdbx_seq_one_letter_code
_entity_poly.pdbx_strand_id
1 'polypeptide(L)'
;MTTEAILSPLVKRGLFDDVEDAARALVRNYVLQQIDACRSEIAGYESKHGMSFEQFTRYTGKRTTQLSQHSNLPEAQRATLAQAIMEDEQDWLEWKAAEEMLHSWLGLKEEAVA
;
A
#
# COMPACT_ATOMS: atom_id res chain seq x y z
N MET A 1 7.84 4.06 -32.89
CA MET A 1 7.20 5.33 -32.43
C MET A 1 8.06 5.90 -31.30
N THR A 2 8.40 7.16 -31.39
CA THR A 2 9.21 7.84 -30.39
C THR A 2 8.34 8.41 -29.26
N THR A 3 8.93 8.67 -28.12
CA THR A 3 8.27 9.34 -27.00
C THR A 3 7.72 10.70 -27.41
N GLU A 4 8.48 11.44 -28.23
CA GLU A 4 8.05 12.74 -28.78
C GLU A 4 6.79 12.59 -29.64
N ALA A 5 6.72 11.58 -30.51
CA ALA A 5 5.56 11.32 -31.33
C ALA A 5 4.32 10.98 -30.50
N ILE A 6 4.50 10.26 -29.39
CA ILE A 6 3.40 9.90 -28.49
C ILE A 6 2.85 11.14 -27.78
N LEU A 7 3.71 12.05 -27.34
CA LEU A 7 3.36 13.21 -26.52
C LEU A 7 3.00 14.45 -27.35
N SER A 8 3.42 14.51 -28.63
CA SER A 8 3.19 15.64 -29.51
C SER A 8 1.73 16.07 -29.59
N PRO A 9 0.71 15.18 -29.67
CA PRO A 9 -0.69 15.59 -29.69
C PRO A 9 -1.13 16.43 -28.50
N LEU A 10 -0.55 16.19 -27.32
CA LEU A 10 -0.86 16.91 -26.08
C LEU A 10 -0.32 18.35 -26.14
N VAL A 11 0.89 18.50 -26.70
CA VAL A 11 1.51 19.82 -26.88
C VAL A 11 0.74 20.62 -27.94
N LYS A 12 0.39 20.00 -29.05
CA LYS A 12 -0.35 20.64 -30.15
C LYS A 12 -1.72 21.16 -29.72
N ARG A 13 -2.35 20.52 -28.76
CA ARG A 13 -3.64 20.94 -28.20
C ARG A 13 -3.50 21.99 -27.10
N GLY A 14 -2.29 22.45 -26.81
CA GLY A 14 -2.02 23.46 -25.79
C GLY A 14 -2.14 22.99 -24.35
N LEU A 15 -2.17 21.70 -24.13
CA LEU A 15 -2.27 21.13 -22.78
C LEU A 15 -0.94 21.23 -21.99
N PHE A 16 0.18 21.23 -22.73
CA PHE A 16 1.52 21.38 -22.18
C PHE A 16 2.37 22.25 -23.10
N ASP A 17 3.36 22.92 -22.55
CA ASP A 17 4.21 23.85 -23.32
C ASP A 17 5.14 23.12 -24.30
N ASP A 18 5.68 21.98 -23.86
CA ASP A 18 6.57 21.16 -24.69
C ASP A 18 6.47 19.68 -24.28
N VAL A 19 7.18 18.82 -25.02
CA VAL A 19 7.17 17.37 -24.83
C VAL A 19 7.75 16.99 -23.46
N GLU A 20 8.81 17.65 -23.03
CA GLU A 20 9.43 17.38 -21.75
C GLU A 20 8.49 17.72 -20.59
N ASP A 21 7.81 18.85 -20.67
CA ASP A 21 6.82 19.27 -19.69
C ASP A 21 5.66 18.26 -19.61
N ALA A 22 5.17 17.81 -20.75
CA ALA A 22 4.14 16.79 -20.84
C ALA A 22 4.59 15.47 -20.18
N ALA A 23 5.82 15.02 -20.47
CA ALA A 23 6.36 13.79 -19.90
C ALA A 23 6.47 13.88 -18.38
N ARG A 24 6.99 14.97 -17.84
CA ARG A 24 7.12 15.20 -16.40
C ARG A 24 5.77 15.20 -15.70
N ALA A 25 4.79 15.91 -16.28
CA ALA A 25 3.46 15.98 -15.70
C ALA A 25 2.78 14.62 -15.66
N LEU A 26 2.90 13.82 -16.71
CA LEU A 26 2.31 12.48 -16.76
C LEU A 26 2.96 11.54 -15.76
N VAL A 27 4.28 11.57 -15.63
CA VAL A 27 5.00 10.76 -14.62
C VAL A 27 4.59 11.19 -13.22
N ARG A 28 4.55 12.49 -12.95
CA ARG A 28 4.12 13.01 -11.64
C ARG A 28 2.71 12.57 -11.30
N ASN A 29 1.77 12.70 -12.24
CA ASN A 29 0.38 12.33 -12.02
C ASN A 29 0.24 10.83 -11.76
N TYR A 30 0.97 10.00 -12.49
CA TYR A 30 0.97 8.55 -12.26
C TYR A 30 1.47 8.20 -10.86
N VAL A 31 2.60 8.80 -10.46
CA VAL A 31 3.18 8.58 -9.12
C VAL A 31 2.20 9.00 -8.02
N LEU A 32 1.56 10.17 -8.17
CA LEU A 32 0.57 10.65 -7.20
C LEU A 32 -0.63 9.72 -7.10
N GLN A 33 -1.10 9.17 -8.22
CA GLN A 33 -2.19 8.19 -8.21
C GLN A 33 -1.81 6.93 -7.45
N GLN A 34 -0.57 6.45 -7.61
CA GLN A 34 -0.09 5.26 -6.89
C GLN A 34 0.03 5.54 -5.38
N ILE A 35 0.51 6.73 -5.01
CA ILE A 35 0.58 7.14 -3.60
C ILE A 35 -0.82 7.15 -2.98
N ASP A 36 -1.80 7.73 -3.67
CA ASP A 36 -3.18 7.79 -3.19
C ASP A 36 -3.78 6.39 -3.05
N ALA A 37 -3.52 5.50 -3.99
CA ALA A 37 -3.97 4.12 -3.93
C ALA A 37 -3.39 3.38 -2.71
N CYS A 38 -2.09 3.53 -2.45
CA CYS A 38 -1.45 2.94 -1.28
C CYS A 38 -2.03 3.50 0.02
N ARG A 39 -2.23 4.82 0.11
CA ARG A 39 -2.81 5.46 1.29
C ARG A 39 -4.24 5.02 1.56
N SER A 40 -5.03 4.84 0.50
CA SER A 40 -6.40 4.33 0.63
C SER A 40 -6.42 2.90 1.15
N GLU A 41 -5.53 2.05 0.65
CA GLU A 41 -5.40 0.67 1.12
C GLU A 41 -5.01 0.63 2.60
N ILE A 42 -4.00 1.42 2.99
CA ILE A 42 -3.54 1.53 4.38
C ILE A 42 -4.67 2.02 5.28
N ALA A 43 -5.38 3.07 4.86
CA ALA A 43 -6.52 3.60 5.61
C ALA A 43 -7.61 2.56 5.80
N GLY A 44 -7.83 1.69 4.81
CA GLY A 44 -8.75 0.57 4.90
C GLY A 44 -8.38 -0.40 6.01
N TYR A 45 -7.10 -0.76 6.12
CA TYR A 45 -6.63 -1.63 7.19
C TYR A 45 -6.69 -0.96 8.56
N GLU A 46 -6.31 0.31 8.65
CA GLU A 46 -6.41 1.08 9.90
C GLU A 46 -7.86 1.14 10.39
N SER A 47 -8.79 1.38 9.49
CA SER A 47 -10.22 1.41 9.80
C SER A 47 -10.76 0.04 10.20
N LYS A 48 -10.37 -1.00 9.47
CA LYS A 48 -10.81 -2.38 9.74
C LYS A 48 -10.39 -2.85 11.12
N HIS A 49 -9.15 -2.56 11.51
CA HIS A 49 -8.60 -3.04 12.77
C HIS A 49 -8.60 -2.01 13.91
N GLY A 50 -8.88 -0.74 13.61
CA GLY A 50 -8.88 0.34 14.60
C GLY A 50 -7.52 0.57 15.23
N MET A 51 -6.45 0.31 14.50
CA MET A 51 -5.06 0.35 14.98
C MET A 51 -4.14 0.94 13.92
N SER A 52 -2.97 1.44 14.34
CA SER A 52 -1.86 1.71 13.45
C SER A 52 -1.19 0.40 13.04
N PHE A 53 -0.36 0.42 12.01
CA PHE A 53 0.40 -0.77 11.59
C PHE A 53 1.28 -1.32 12.71
N GLU A 54 1.95 -0.44 13.48
CA GLU A 54 2.79 -0.86 14.61
C GLU A 54 1.98 -1.53 15.69
N GLN A 55 0.82 -0.98 16.03
CA GLN A 55 -0.08 -1.57 17.01
C GLN A 55 -0.58 -2.94 16.54
N PHE A 56 -0.94 -3.04 15.27
CA PHE A 56 -1.42 -4.29 14.69
C PHE A 56 -0.33 -5.36 14.68
N THR A 57 0.91 -4.99 14.38
CA THR A 57 2.06 -5.89 14.42
C THR A 57 2.25 -6.48 15.82
N ARG A 58 2.16 -5.63 16.85
CA ARG A 58 2.26 -6.10 18.25
C ARG A 58 1.08 -6.97 18.62
N TYR A 59 -0.12 -6.60 18.22
CA TYR A 59 -1.33 -7.36 18.49
C TYR A 59 -1.27 -8.77 17.88
N THR A 60 -0.89 -8.90 16.62
CA THR A 60 -0.78 -10.20 15.94
C THR A 60 0.30 -11.08 16.58
N GLY A 61 1.42 -10.50 16.96
CA GLY A 61 2.48 -11.23 17.66
C GLY A 61 2.03 -11.79 19.01
N LYS A 62 1.28 -10.99 19.79
CA LYS A 62 0.73 -11.43 21.08
C LYS A 62 -0.28 -12.55 20.90
N ARG A 63 -1.15 -12.47 19.89
CA ARG A 63 -2.16 -13.52 19.63
C ARG A 63 -1.51 -14.84 19.26
N THR A 64 -0.47 -14.82 18.44
CA THR A 64 0.28 -16.02 18.07
C THR A 64 0.91 -16.66 19.32
N THR A 65 1.49 -15.85 20.21
CA THR A 65 2.06 -16.32 21.46
C THR A 65 0.99 -16.93 22.35
N GLN A 66 -0.18 -16.29 22.48
CA GLN A 66 -1.30 -16.82 23.27
C GLN A 66 -1.78 -18.17 22.75
N LEU A 67 -1.87 -18.35 21.44
CA LEU A 67 -2.27 -19.64 20.87
C LEU A 67 -1.27 -20.74 21.23
N SER A 68 0.03 -20.44 21.20
CA SER A 68 1.08 -21.40 21.58
C SER A 68 1.00 -21.78 23.06
N GLN A 69 0.64 -20.82 23.92
CA GLN A 69 0.58 -21.03 25.38
C GLN A 69 -0.70 -21.71 25.84
N HIS A 70 -1.81 -21.54 25.12
CA HIS A 70 -3.12 -22.07 25.50
C HIS A 70 -3.47 -23.33 24.71
N SER A 71 -2.63 -24.37 24.83
CA SER A 71 -2.88 -25.66 24.21
C SER A 71 -4.07 -26.43 24.77
N ASN A 72 -4.68 -25.93 25.88
CA ASN A 72 -5.79 -26.57 26.57
C ASN A 72 -7.17 -26.10 26.12
N LEU A 73 -7.26 -25.25 25.10
CA LEU A 73 -8.55 -24.81 24.57
C LEU A 73 -9.28 -25.99 23.91
N PRO A 74 -10.62 -26.05 24.01
CA PRO A 74 -11.40 -27.01 23.22
C PRO A 74 -11.06 -26.91 21.74
N GLU A 75 -11.08 -28.02 21.04
CA GLU A 75 -10.68 -28.10 19.64
C GLU A 75 -11.41 -27.10 18.75
N ALA A 76 -12.74 -26.92 18.96
CA ALA A 76 -13.54 -25.97 18.19
C ALA A 76 -13.09 -24.52 18.41
N GLN A 77 -12.78 -24.14 19.66
CA GLN A 77 -12.30 -22.79 19.99
C GLN A 77 -10.90 -22.56 19.45
N ARG A 78 -10.04 -23.59 19.51
CA ARG A 78 -8.70 -23.53 18.94
C ARG A 78 -8.74 -23.33 17.43
N ALA A 79 -9.61 -24.05 16.73
CA ALA A 79 -9.78 -23.91 15.28
C ALA A 79 -10.26 -22.51 14.90
N THR A 80 -11.24 -21.96 15.64
CA THR A 80 -11.75 -20.61 15.42
C THR A 80 -10.66 -19.56 15.63
N LEU A 81 -9.89 -19.70 16.70
CA LEU A 81 -8.79 -18.78 17.02
C LEU A 81 -7.69 -18.87 15.96
N ALA A 82 -7.32 -20.07 15.53
CA ALA A 82 -6.34 -20.28 14.48
C ALA A 82 -6.77 -19.64 13.16
N GLN A 83 -8.04 -19.78 12.80
CA GLN A 83 -8.58 -19.17 11.59
C GLN A 83 -8.51 -17.63 11.66
N ALA A 84 -8.88 -17.05 12.79
CA ALA A 84 -8.80 -15.60 13.00
C ALA A 84 -7.36 -15.10 12.92
N ILE A 85 -6.41 -15.84 13.46
CA ILE A 85 -4.98 -15.49 13.39
C ILE A 85 -4.48 -15.55 11.95
N MET A 86 -4.88 -16.55 11.18
CA MET A 86 -4.50 -16.67 9.78
C MET A 86 -5.02 -15.49 8.95
N GLU A 87 -6.25 -15.06 9.18
CA GLU A 87 -6.84 -13.90 8.51
C GLU A 87 -6.10 -12.62 8.87
N ASP A 88 -5.75 -12.44 10.14
CA ASP A 88 -4.99 -11.28 10.59
C ASP A 88 -3.55 -11.29 10.03
N GLU A 89 -2.93 -12.45 9.93
CA GLU A 89 -1.60 -12.58 9.32
C GLU A 89 -1.63 -12.19 7.83
N GLN A 90 -2.69 -12.59 7.12
CA GLN A 90 -2.86 -12.22 5.72
C GLN A 90 -3.01 -10.70 5.58
N ASP A 91 -3.84 -10.07 6.40
CA ASP A 91 -4.00 -8.63 6.43
C ASP A 91 -2.69 -7.94 6.77
N TRP A 92 -1.92 -8.48 7.72
CA TRP A 92 -0.62 -7.94 8.11
C TRP A 92 0.36 -7.93 6.93
N LEU A 93 0.43 -9.04 6.18
CA LEU A 93 1.31 -9.14 5.01
C LEU A 93 0.92 -8.15 3.92
N GLU A 94 -0.37 -8.02 3.63
CA GLU A 94 -0.87 -7.08 2.63
C GLU A 94 -0.68 -5.63 3.06
N TRP A 95 -0.91 -5.34 4.34
CA TRP A 95 -0.71 -4.00 4.89
C TRP A 95 0.78 -3.62 4.88
N LYS A 96 1.65 -4.55 5.26
CA LYS A 96 3.09 -4.36 5.18
C LYS A 96 3.54 -4.04 3.75
N ALA A 97 3.03 -4.78 2.77
CA ALA A 97 3.32 -4.54 1.36
C ALA A 97 2.86 -3.14 0.93
N ALA A 98 1.67 -2.69 1.36
CA ALA A 98 1.17 -1.35 1.06
C ALA A 98 2.04 -0.26 1.67
N GLU A 99 2.51 -0.43 2.91
CA GLU A 99 3.45 0.50 3.56
C GLU A 99 4.77 0.59 2.79
N GLU A 100 5.33 -0.54 2.39
CA GLU A 100 6.58 -0.61 1.63
C GLU A 100 6.42 0.04 0.25
N MET A 101 5.31 -0.22 -0.42
CA MET A 101 5.00 0.39 -1.71
C MET A 101 4.84 1.90 -1.60
N LEU A 102 4.14 2.37 -0.56
CA LEU A 102 3.99 3.81 -0.32
C LEU A 102 5.36 4.46 -0.14
N HIS A 103 6.23 3.87 0.66
CA HIS A 103 7.58 4.38 0.89
C HIS A 103 8.37 4.48 -0.43
N SER A 104 8.27 3.45 -1.27
CA SER A 104 8.91 3.41 -2.59
C SER A 104 8.39 4.53 -3.50
N TRP A 105 7.07 4.73 -3.58
CA TRP A 105 6.47 5.77 -4.41
C TRP A 105 6.81 7.17 -3.91
N LEU A 106 6.89 7.37 -2.59
CA LEU A 106 7.28 8.67 -2.02
C LEU A 106 8.73 9.02 -2.39
N GLY A 107 9.63 8.03 -2.38
CA GLY A 107 11.00 8.22 -2.83
C GLY A 107 11.07 8.61 -4.31
N LEU A 108 10.29 7.96 -5.15
CA LEU A 108 10.22 8.27 -6.58
C LEU A 108 9.61 9.64 -6.83
N LYS A 109 8.63 10.05 -6.03
CA LYS A 109 8.05 11.40 -6.10
C LYS A 109 9.11 12.47 -5.88
N GLU A 110 9.99 12.29 -4.89
CA GLU A 110 11.08 13.21 -4.60
C GLU A 110 12.04 13.30 -5.79
N GLU A 111 12.40 12.18 -6.40
CA GLU A 111 13.24 12.14 -7.59
C GLU A 111 12.60 12.83 -8.79
N ALA A 112 11.30 12.61 -9.00
CA ALA A 112 10.58 13.18 -10.14
C ALA A 112 10.38 14.70 -10.05
N VAL A 113 10.40 15.26 -8.83
CA VAL A 113 10.24 16.70 -8.60
C VAL A 113 11.58 17.43 -8.60
N ALA A 114 12.67 16.70 -8.40
CA ALA A 114 14.01 17.26 -8.49
C ALA A 114 14.41 17.45 -9.96
#